data_4e738d7dc96912d2f9f5a5ab1d501070
#
_entry.id   4e738d7dc96912d2f9f5a5ab1d501070
#
_cell.length_a   1.000
_cell.length_b   1.000
_cell.length_c   1.000
_cell.angle_alpha   90.00
_cell.angle_beta   90.00
_cell.angle_gamma   90.00
#
_symmetry.space_group_name_H-M   'P 1'
#
loop_
_entity.id
_entity.type
_entity.pdbx_description
1 polymer ?
#
loop_
_entity_poly.entity_id
_entity_poly.type
_entity_poly.pdbx_seq_one_letter_code
_entity_poly.pdbx_strand_id
1 'polypeptide(L)'
;MKLRSAALVAIAALSLSSLTACSGGDRKAEESTVTTPGMPSVTANAGEAPTIGAPSGTPPTSLVKDDIIVGNGAEAKVDSTLTVHYTLMSWSNGQIAESSWNGGSPATFALQGLIPGWVQGIPGMKVGGRRLLVIPPDLGYGAAGGGPIGPNETLIFVIDLIAVA
;
A
#
# COMPACT_ATOMS: atom_id res chain seq x y z
N MET A 1 13.38 78.96 -9.61
CA MET A 1 12.54 79.58 -8.55
C MET A 1 11.89 78.47 -7.70
N LYS A 2 12.30 78.46 -6.45
CA LYS A 2 11.64 77.90 -5.26
C LYS A 2 11.26 76.43 -5.31
N LEU A 3 11.95 75.51 -4.64
CA LEU A 3 11.94 75.12 -3.20
C LEU A 3 10.61 74.58 -2.70
N ARG A 4 10.62 73.33 -2.25
CA ARG A 4 10.52 72.86 -0.83
C ARG A 4 10.02 71.43 -0.89
N SER A 5 10.75 70.48 -0.46
CA SER A 5 11.07 70.01 0.90
C SER A 5 9.89 69.40 1.65
N ALA A 6 10.19 68.28 2.16
CA ALA A 6 9.72 67.66 3.39
C ALA A 6 8.91 66.36 3.13
N ALA A 7 8.98 65.32 3.88
CA ALA A 7 9.82 64.88 4.97
C ALA A 7 9.50 63.40 5.22
N LEU A 8 10.48 62.68 5.67
CA LEU A 8 10.43 61.39 6.33
C LEU A 8 9.28 61.25 7.33
N VAL A 9 8.67 60.05 7.35
CA VAL A 9 8.38 59.41 8.63
C VAL A 9 8.60 57.87 8.46
N ALA A 10 9.65 57.42 9.12
CA ALA A 10 9.88 56.02 9.40
C ALA A 10 9.06 55.63 10.63
N ILE A 11 8.23 54.65 10.51
CA ILE A 11 7.62 53.97 11.66
C ILE A 11 8.10 52.56 11.68
N ALA A 12 9.06 52.28 12.55
CA ALA A 12 9.46 50.94 12.94
C ALA A 12 8.35 50.35 13.83
N ALA A 13 7.66 49.36 13.36
CA ALA A 13 6.77 48.53 14.18
C ALA A 13 7.56 47.30 14.60
N LEU A 14 7.97 47.28 15.84
CA LEU A 14 8.55 46.16 16.55
C LEU A 14 7.40 45.18 16.88
N SER A 15 7.26 44.12 16.14
CA SER A 15 6.33 43.06 16.52
C SER A 15 7.04 41.99 17.34
N LEU A 16 6.68 41.97 18.60
CA LEU A 16 7.04 40.98 19.61
C LEU A 16 6.71 39.58 19.15
N SER A 17 7.71 38.74 19.00
CA SER A 17 7.56 37.31 18.81
C SER A 17 7.12 36.68 20.12
N SER A 18 5.87 36.31 20.22
CA SER A 18 5.38 35.42 21.28
C SER A 18 5.83 33.99 20.98
N LEU A 19 6.82 33.52 21.75
CA LEU A 19 7.09 32.08 21.87
C LEU A 19 5.90 31.42 22.53
N THR A 20 5.09 30.76 21.74
CA THR A 20 4.10 29.83 22.28
C THR A 20 4.79 28.50 22.52
N ALA A 21 4.86 28.13 23.79
CA ALA A 21 5.42 26.89 24.29
C ALA A 21 4.79 25.68 23.59
N CYS A 22 5.67 24.74 23.19
CA CYS A 22 5.30 23.39 22.75
C CYS A 22 4.52 22.69 23.85
N SER A 23 3.22 22.54 23.65
CA SER A 23 2.44 21.49 24.29
C SER A 23 2.72 20.20 23.54
N GLY A 24 3.28 19.21 24.23
CA GLY A 24 3.47 17.87 23.72
C GLY A 24 2.11 17.24 23.42
N GLY A 25 1.75 17.21 22.16
CA GLY A 25 0.69 16.38 21.64
C GLY A 25 1.35 15.16 21.01
N ASP A 26 1.01 13.97 21.47
CA ASP A 26 1.32 12.70 20.83
C ASP A 26 0.98 12.81 19.34
N ARG A 27 2.02 12.95 18.51
CA ARG A 27 1.87 12.73 17.09
C ARG A 27 1.72 11.23 16.90
N LYS A 28 0.48 10.74 16.94
CA LYS A 28 0.14 9.51 16.27
C LYS A 28 0.69 9.67 14.84
N ALA A 29 1.66 8.83 14.47
CA ALA A 29 2.21 8.83 13.13
C ALA A 29 1.01 8.79 12.16
N GLU A 30 0.88 9.78 11.28
CA GLU A 30 -0.15 9.75 10.24
C GLU A 30 0.17 8.56 9.36
N GLU A 31 -0.68 7.56 9.42
CA GLU A 31 -0.59 6.35 8.61
C GLU A 31 -0.73 6.77 7.14
N SER A 32 0.38 6.74 6.42
CA SER A 32 0.40 7.10 5.00
C SER A 32 -0.40 6.07 4.23
N THR A 33 -1.50 6.48 3.61
CA THR A 33 -2.38 5.60 2.83
C THR A 33 -2.26 5.97 1.36
N VAL A 34 -1.97 4.97 0.52
CA VAL A 34 -1.96 5.11 -0.93
C VAL A 34 -3.30 4.64 -1.47
N THR A 35 -3.89 5.42 -2.37
CA THR A 35 -5.18 5.11 -3.00
C THR A 35 -5.09 5.32 -4.50
N THR A 36 -5.23 4.25 -5.26
CA THR A 36 -5.41 4.30 -6.72
C THR A 36 -6.90 4.40 -7.03
N PRO A 37 -7.34 5.30 -7.92
CA PRO A 37 -8.77 5.45 -8.23
C PRO A 37 -9.43 4.11 -8.59
N GLY A 38 -10.53 3.78 -7.90
CA GLY A 38 -11.27 2.53 -8.09
C GLY A 38 -10.67 1.31 -7.39
N MET A 39 -9.55 1.45 -6.68
CA MET A 39 -8.92 0.38 -5.92
C MET A 39 -9.08 0.62 -4.41
N PRO A 40 -9.04 -0.44 -3.58
CA PRO A 40 -8.98 -0.29 -2.13
C PRO A 40 -7.75 0.52 -1.71
N SER A 41 -7.90 1.39 -0.74
CA SER A 41 -6.76 2.08 -0.13
C SER A 41 -5.90 1.09 0.66
N VAL A 42 -4.57 1.30 0.64
CA VAL A 42 -3.61 0.45 1.36
C VAL A 42 -2.62 1.32 2.10
N THR A 43 -2.33 0.96 3.36
CA THR A 43 -1.31 1.66 4.14
C THR A 43 0.10 1.36 3.62
N ALA A 44 0.94 2.40 3.60
CA ALA A 44 2.33 2.32 3.12
C ALA A 44 3.36 2.10 4.24
N ASN A 45 2.93 1.55 5.40
CA ASN A 45 3.81 1.30 6.53
C ASN A 45 4.61 0.01 6.32
N ALA A 46 5.87 0.14 5.90
CA ALA A 46 6.74 -1.01 5.69
C ALA A 46 7.00 -1.76 7.01
N GLY A 47 6.97 -3.10 6.97
CA GLY A 47 7.25 -3.95 8.13
C GLY A 47 6.08 -4.12 9.11
N GLU A 48 4.92 -3.57 8.81
CA GLU A 48 3.68 -3.71 9.60
C GLU A 48 2.57 -4.32 8.74
N ALA A 49 1.61 -4.99 9.39
CA ALA A 49 0.45 -5.52 8.69
C ALA A 49 -0.31 -4.38 7.96
N PRO A 50 -0.67 -4.55 6.68
CA PRO A 50 -1.39 -3.51 5.97
C PRO A 50 -2.83 -3.36 6.47
N THR A 51 -3.30 -2.13 6.56
CA THR A 51 -4.74 -1.85 6.59
C THR A 51 -5.22 -1.72 5.15
N ILE A 52 -6.25 -2.47 4.79
CA ILE A 52 -6.85 -2.46 3.46
C ILE A 52 -8.24 -1.86 3.59
N GLY A 53 -8.50 -0.78 2.87
CA GLY A 53 -9.82 -0.16 2.84
C GLY A 53 -10.87 -1.07 2.19
N ALA A 54 -12.13 -0.85 2.51
CA ALA A 54 -13.22 -1.62 1.91
C ALA A 54 -13.25 -1.43 0.38
N PRO A 55 -13.32 -2.52 -0.39
CA PRO A 55 -13.49 -2.41 -1.83
C PRO A 55 -14.86 -1.80 -2.17
N SER A 56 -14.94 -1.12 -3.29
CA SER A 56 -16.18 -0.47 -3.73
C SER A 56 -16.35 -0.54 -5.24
N GLY A 57 -17.60 -0.55 -5.69
CA GLY A 57 -17.93 -0.62 -7.11
C GLY A 57 -17.75 -2.02 -7.72
N THR A 58 -17.66 -2.07 -9.03
CA THR A 58 -17.48 -3.31 -9.78
C THR A 58 -16.01 -3.73 -9.76
N PRO A 59 -15.70 -5.01 -9.42
CA PRO A 59 -14.32 -5.48 -9.44
C PRO A 59 -13.73 -5.42 -10.86
N PRO A 60 -12.41 -5.20 -10.99
CA PRO A 60 -11.71 -5.30 -12.26
C PRO A 60 -11.83 -6.69 -12.88
N THR A 61 -11.99 -6.75 -14.21
CA THR A 61 -12.02 -8.01 -14.97
C THR A 61 -10.65 -8.46 -15.45
N SER A 62 -9.61 -7.67 -15.19
CA SER A 62 -8.21 -7.96 -15.49
C SER A 62 -7.35 -7.79 -14.25
N LEU A 63 -6.17 -8.44 -14.25
CA LEU A 63 -5.20 -8.30 -13.18
C LEU A 63 -4.77 -6.85 -13.02
N VAL A 64 -4.91 -6.30 -11.82
CA VAL A 64 -4.38 -5.00 -11.44
C VAL A 64 -3.14 -5.20 -10.55
N LYS A 65 -2.09 -4.42 -10.83
CA LYS A 65 -0.84 -4.36 -10.05
C LYS A 65 -0.57 -2.91 -9.69
N ASP A 66 -0.37 -2.64 -8.42
CA ASP A 66 -0.05 -1.31 -7.94
C ASP A 66 1.04 -1.38 -6.87
N ASP A 67 2.16 -0.70 -7.09
CA ASP A 67 3.27 -0.65 -6.14
C ASP A 67 3.02 0.43 -5.09
N ILE A 68 2.57 0.02 -3.93
CA ILE A 68 2.33 0.90 -2.77
C ILE A 68 3.67 1.39 -2.19
N ILE A 69 4.66 0.49 -2.13
CA ILE A 69 6.04 0.79 -1.78
C ILE A 69 6.93 0.15 -2.84
N VAL A 70 7.77 0.95 -3.46
CA VAL A 70 8.78 0.45 -4.40
C VAL A 70 10.00 0.00 -3.60
N GLY A 71 10.31 -1.31 -3.65
CA GLY A 71 11.51 -1.85 -3.04
C GLY A 71 12.78 -1.47 -3.80
N ASN A 72 13.92 -1.64 -3.15
CA ASN A 72 15.25 -1.33 -3.71
C ASN A 72 16.20 -2.55 -3.70
N GLY A 73 15.73 -3.71 -3.23
CA GLY A 73 16.52 -4.94 -3.19
C GLY A 73 16.43 -5.75 -4.47
N ALA A 74 16.72 -7.06 -4.37
CA ALA A 74 16.70 -8.00 -5.49
C ALA A 74 15.29 -8.09 -6.11
N GLU A 75 15.24 -8.26 -7.42
CA GLU A 75 13.99 -8.32 -8.18
C GLU A 75 13.47 -9.76 -8.27
N ALA A 76 12.17 -9.94 -8.02
CA ALA A 76 11.48 -11.21 -8.19
C ALA A 76 11.32 -11.54 -9.68
N LYS A 77 11.67 -12.76 -10.05
CA LYS A 77 11.50 -13.33 -11.38
C LYS A 77 10.46 -14.45 -11.32
N VAL A 78 10.00 -14.89 -12.47
CA VAL A 78 8.98 -15.95 -12.58
C VAL A 78 9.39 -17.28 -11.93
N ASP A 79 10.69 -17.57 -11.90
CA ASP A 79 11.28 -18.78 -11.34
C ASP A 79 11.78 -18.63 -9.90
N SER A 80 11.55 -17.47 -9.28
CA SER A 80 12.01 -17.19 -7.92
C SER A 80 11.24 -17.97 -6.85
N THR A 81 11.94 -18.31 -5.78
CA THR A 81 11.34 -18.63 -4.49
C THR A 81 11.22 -17.36 -3.68
N LEU A 82 10.01 -17.06 -3.24
CA LEU A 82 9.66 -15.82 -2.56
C LEU A 82 9.51 -16.06 -1.05
N THR A 83 10.05 -15.15 -0.25
CA THR A 83 9.67 -15.01 1.17
C THR A 83 8.87 -13.72 1.29
N VAL A 84 7.63 -13.82 1.75
CA VAL A 84 6.68 -12.71 1.76
C VAL A 84 5.86 -12.67 3.04
N HIS A 85 5.46 -11.46 3.44
CA HIS A 85 4.20 -11.30 4.17
C HIS A 85 3.09 -11.00 3.18
N TYR A 86 1.87 -11.46 3.48
CA TYR A 86 0.70 -11.16 2.65
C TYR A 86 -0.57 -11.06 3.48
N THR A 87 -1.52 -10.33 2.94
CA THR A 87 -2.91 -10.30 3.42
C THR A 87 -3.82 -10.50 2.22
N LEU A 88 -4.75 -11.44 2.32
CA LEU A 88 -5.79 -11.73 1.35
C LEU A 88 -7.14 -11.26 1.86
N MET A 89 -7.82 -10.45 1.05
CA MET A 89 -9.18 -9.98 1.29
C MET A 89 -10.08 -10.37 0.11
N SER A 90 -11.31 -10.75 0.39
CA SER A 90 -12.35 -10.97 -0.62
C SER A 90 -12.96 -9.64 -1.05
N TRP A 91 -13.11 -9.42 -2.36
CA TRP A 91 -13.72 -8.20 -2.87
C TRP A 91 -15.21 -8.09 -2.50
N SER A 92 -15.95 -9.20 -2.60
CA SER A 92 -17.41 -9.21 -2.46
C SER A 92 -17.91 -8.76 -1.08
N ASN A 93 -17.13 -9.00 -0.03
CA ASN A 93 -17.54 -8.75 1.35
C ASN A 93 -16.54 -7.89 2.15
N GLY A 94 -15.35 -7.58 1.58
CA GLY A 94 -14.31 -6.83 2.25
C GLY A 94 -13.71 -7.52 3.48
N GLN A 95 -13.85 -8.85 3.59
CA GLN A 95 -13.32 -9.61 4.72
C GLN A 95 -11.92 -10.15 4.43
N ILE A 96 -11.04 -10.06 5.41
CA ILE A 96 -9.73 -10.72 5.36
C ILE A 96 -9.95 -12.22 5.50
N ALA A 97 -9.60 -12.95 4.44
CA ALA A 97 -9.70 -14.40 4.39
C ALA A 97 -8.45 -15.07 4.97
N GLU A 98 -7.28 -14.47 4.77
CA GLU A 98 -6.01 -15.00 5.23
C GLU A 98 -4.97 -13.89 5.41
N SER A 99 -4.07 -14.06 6.39
CA SER A 99 -2.93 -13.15 6.59
C SER A 99 -1.78 -13.86 7.30
N SER A 100 -0.58 -13.80 6.72
CA SER A 100 0.64 -14.33 7.33
C SER A 100 1.07 -13.52 8.56
N TRP A 101 0.61 -12.29 8.69
CA TRP A 101 0.89 -11.44 9.83
C TRP A 101 0.31 -11.98 11.14
N ASN A 102 -0.80 -12.73 11.06
CA ASN A 102 -1.43 -13.35 12.23
C ASN A 102 -0.51 -14.39 12.90
N GLY A 103 0.33 -15.05 12.12
CA GLY A 103 1.33 -16.00 12.61
C GLY A 103 2.68 -15.36 12.97
N GLY A 104 2.86 -14.08 12.72
CA GLY A 104 4.09 -13.32 13.02
C GLY A 104 5.31 -13.72 12.19
N SER A 105 5.18 -14.63 11.22
CA SER A 105 6.29 -15.09 10.38
C SER A 105 5.92 -15.01 8.89
N PRO A 106 6.86 -14.58 8.03
CA PRO A 106 6.65 -14.60 6.61
C PRO A 106 6.53 -16.03 6.08
N ALA A 107 5.82 -16.18 4.98
CA ALA A 107 5.65 -17.44 4.27
C ALA A 107 6.62 -17.53 3.08
N THR A 108 7.05 -18.76 2.75
CA THR A 108 7.97 -19.00 1.61
C THR A 108 7.29 -19.88 0.57
N PHE A 109 7.31 -19.42 -0.67
CA PHE A 109 6.66 -20.09 -1.81
C PHE A 109 7.53 -20.09 -3.05
N ALA A 110 7.53 -21.18 -3.81
CA ALA A 110 7.97 -21.16 -5.21
C ALA A 110 6.89 -20.48 -6.06
N LEU A 111 7.21 -19.36 -6.72
CA LEU A 111 6.24 -18.55 -7.44
C LEU A 111 5.45 -19.33 -8.49
N GLN A 112 6.11 -20.22 -9.22
CA GLN A 112 5.49 -21.05 -10.27
C GLN A 112 4.41 -22.01 -9.75
N GLY A 113 4.39 -22.31 -8.45
CA GLY A 113 3.40 -23.17 -7.82
C GLY A 113 2.14 -22.45 -7.32
N LEU A 114 2.07 -21.14 -7.49
CA LEU A 114 0.98 -20.31 -6.99
C LEU A 114 -0.09 -20.05 -8.07
N ILE A 115 -1.17 -19.38 -7.67
CA ILE A 115 -2.25 -18.99 -8.58
C ILE A 115 -1.72 -18.09 -9.71
N PRO A 116 -2.32 -18.16 -10.92
CA PRO A 116 -1.85 -17.38 -12.09
C PRO A 116 -1.71 -15.88 -11.82
N GLY A 117 -2.58 -15.31 -10.98
CA GLY A 117 -2.50 -13.90 -10.60
C GLY A 117 -1.19 -13.52 -9.91
N TRP A 118 -0.62 -14.40 -9.09
CA TRP A 118 0.70 -14.19 -8.48
C TRP A 118 1.82 -14.37 -9.49
N VAL A 119 1.75 -15.43 -10.30
CA VAL A 119 2.76 -15.72 -11.33
C VAL A 119 2.91 -14.57 -12.32
N GLN A 120 1.82 -13.88 -12.65
CA GLN A 120 1.80 -12.72 -13.53
C GLN A 120 2.01 -11.38 -12.80
N GLY A 121 1.61 -11.32 -11.52
CA GLY A 121 1.56 -10.09 -10.73
C GLY A 121 2.85 -9.75 -10.00
N ILE A 122 3.62 -10.75 -9.55
CA ILE A 122 4.80 -10.56 -8.70
C ILE A 122 6.08 -10.21 -9.48
N PRO A 123 6.36 -10.81 -10.66
CA PRO A 123 7.59 -10.48 -11.38
C PRO A 123 7.78 -8.98 -11.57
N GLY A 124 9.02 -8.52 -11.39
CA GLY A 124 9.39 -7.10 -11.39
C GLY A 124 9.26 -6.40 -10.03
N MET A 125 8.67 -7.05 -9.03
CA MET A 125 8.67 -6.53 -7.67
C MET A 125 10.04 -6.68 -7.03
N LYS A 126 10.48 -5.69 -6.25
CA LYS A 126 11.79 -5.72 -5.58
C LYS A 126 11.63 -5.93 -4.07
N VAL A 127 12.60 -6.62 -3.49
CA VAL A 127 12.69 -6.83 -2.03
C VAL A 127 12.62 -5.49 -1.30
N GLY A 128 11.84 -5.44 -0.22
CA GLY A 128 11.49 -4.25 0.53
C GLY A 128 10.27 -3.50 -0.03
N GLY A 129 9.66 -3.99 -1.11
CA GLY A 129 8.45 -3.41 -1.71
C GLY A 129 7.17 -3.98 -1.14
N ARG A 130 6.09 -3.22 -1.27
CA ARG A 130 4.69 -3.63 -1.03
C ARG A 130 3.89 -3.45 -2.29
N ARG A 131 3.18 -4.47 -2.73
CA ARG A 131 2.33 -4.45 -3.93
C ARG A 131 0.91 -4.87 -3.61
N LEU A 132 -0.04 -4.10 -4.12
CA LEU A 132 -1.44 -4.49 -4.23
C LEU A 132 -1.63 -5.27 -5.53
N LEU A 133 -2.27 -6.43 -5.44
CA LEU A 133 -2.79 -7.18 -6.58
C LEU A 133 -4.30 -7.29 -6.44
N VAL A 134 -5.06 -6.93 -7.49
CA VAL A 134 -6.47 -7.29 -7.60
C VAL A 134 -6.57 -8.34 -8.70
N ILE A 135 -6.98 -9.54 -8.32
CA ILE A 135 -6.91 -10.75 -9.14
C ILE A 135 -8.34 -11.19 -9.46
N PRO A 136 -8.75 -11.16 -10.74
CA PRO A 136 -10.07 -11.67 -11.14
C PRO A 136 -10.15 -13.19 -10.96
N PRO A 137 -11.35 -13.76 -10.87
CA PRO A 137 -11.56 -15.19 -10.59
C PRO A 137 -10.75 -16.13 -11.48
N ASP A 138 -10.65 -15.85 -12.76
CA ASP A 138 -9.95 -16.70 -13.74
C ASP A 138 -8.44 -16.82 -13.49
N LEU A 139 -7.86 -15.86 -12.80
CA LEU A 139 -6.46 -15.86 -12.38
C LEU A 139 -6.27 -16.21 -10.89
N GLY A 140 -7.38 -16.47 -10.20
CA GLY A 140 -7.44 -16.88 -8.80
C GLY A 140 -7.92 -18.32 -8.63
N TYR A 141 -9.02 -18.49 -7.88
CA TYR A 141 -9.60 -19.82 -7.58
C TYR A 141 -10.80 -20.20 -8.48
N GLY A 142 -11.15 -19.37 -9.46
CA GLY A 142 -12.14 -19.63 -10.48
C GLY A 142 -13.57 -19.87 -9.95
N ALA A 143 -14.35 -20.59 -10.75
CA ALA A 143 -15.75 -20.87 -10.44
C ALA A 143 -15.95 -21.84 -9.26
N ALA A 144 -14.92 -22.59 -8.88
CA ALA A 144 -15.01 -23.53 -7.75
C ALA A 144 -14.73 -22.85 -6.41
N GLY A 145 -13.96 -21.77 -6.38
CA GLY A 145 -13.41 -21.20 -5.15
C GLY A 145 -12.34 -22.12 -4.53
N GLY A 146 -11.94 -21.84 -3.28
CA GLY A 146 -10.96 -22.68 -2.58
C GLY A 146 -10.76 -22.24 -1.13
N GLY A 147 -10.79 -23.18 -0.19
CA GLY A 147 -10.67 -22.87 1.24
C GLY A 147 -11.72 -21.87 1.71
N PRO A 148 -11.33 -20.71 2.27
CA PRO A 148 -12.26 -19.68 2.71
C PRO A 148 -12.82 -18.81 1.55
N ILE A 149 -12.37 -19.04 0.31
CA ILE A 149 -12.71 -18.23 -0.86
C ILE A 149 -13.90 -18.85 -1.59
N GLY A 150 -14.94 -18.06 -1.78
CA GLY A 150 -16.13 -18.47 -2.53
C GLY A 150 -15.91 -18.62 -4.04
N PRO A 151 -16.92 -19.15 -4.76
CA PRO A 151 -16.87 -19.25 -6.21
C PRO A 151 -16.90 -17.88 -6.87
N ASN A 152 -16.15 -17.73 -7.98
CA ASN A 152 -16.07 -16.49 -8.77
C ASN A 152 -15.67 -15.26 -7.95
N GLU A 153 -14.84 -15.44 -6.92
CA GLU A 153 -14.39 -14.33 -6.06
C GLU A 153 -13.22 -13.60 -6.68
N THR A 154 -13.27 -12.26 -6.68
CA THR A 154 -12.14 -11.40 -6.97
C THR A 154 -11.32 -11.20 -5.70
N LEU A 155 -10.02 -11.41 -5.82
CA LEU A 155 -9.09 -11.42 -4.69
C LEU A 155 -8.32 -10.12 -4.61
N ILE A 156 -8.16 -9.60 -3.41
CA ILE A 156 -7.30 -8.47 -3.10
C ILE A 156 -6.15 -9.00 -2.26
N PHE A 157 -4.93 -8.97 -2.83
CA PHE A 157 -3.71 -9.28 -2.08
C PHE A 157 -2.89 -8.02 -1.85
N VAL A 158 -2.41 -7.86 -0.62
CA VAL A 158 -1.31 -6.95 -0.32
C VAL A 158 -0.12 -7.79 0.09
N ILE A 159 0.98 -7.63 -0.63
CA ILE A 159 2.16 -8.49 -0.56
C ILE A 159 3.38 -7.64 -0.25
N ASP A 160 4.10 -8.02 0.81
CA ASP A 160 5.40 -7.45 1.17
C ASP A 160 6.48 -8.45 0.81
N LEU A 161 7.38 -8.10 -0.09
CA LEU A 161 8.46 -8.96 -0.53
C LEU A 161 9.67 -8.80 0.40
N ILE A 162 9.96 -9.85 1.17
CA ILE A 162 11.02 -9.86 2.20
C ILE A 162 12.33 -10.39 1.62
N ALA A 163 12.26 -11.46 0.82
CA ALA A 163 13.43 -12.04 0.18
C ALA A 163 13.06 -12.78 -1.12
N VAL A 164 14.03 -12.96 -2.00
CA VAL A 164 13.96 -13.80 -3.20
C VAL A 164 15.20 -14.72 -3.27
N ALA A 165 15.00 -15.94 -3.74
CA ALA A 165 16.04 -16.92 -4.02
C ALA A 165 15.78 -17.62 -5.36
#